data_1a94650360bf1fba0b9a4f121fcecb9b
#
_entry.id   1a94650360bf1fba0b9a4f121fcecb9b
#
_cell.length_a   1.000
_cell.length_b   1.000
_cell.length_c   1.000
_cell.angle_alpha   90.00
_cell.angle_beta   90.00
_cell.angle_gamma   90.00
#
_symmetry.space_group_name_H-M   'P 1'
#
loop_
_entity.id
_entity.type
_entity.pdbx_description
1 polymer ?
#
loop_
_entity_poly.entity_id
_entity_poly.type
_entity_poly.pdbx_seq_one_letter_code
_entity_poly.pdbx_strand_id
1 'polypeptide(L)'
;IFRNTGELPIEISGPDAEKFANRVFARDVSRVKVGRCSYNFVLYHHGGMITDGVMLRLAEDKFWMAQADGELIKWYMAHAHNFDVKVTDPNVWVTQVQGPRSMDVLRDVIDGNFPDPWRYFDIATVSIAGEEVIITRTGFSNELGWEFYLRPENDAHKIGNHIWEIGLKYGMILTGTPVFRARRIEAGLMGTTEFDSTTTPFDAGLGHFVQMDKHDFIGKKALEKADKRSRTFGMRVLGGIAERGR
;
A
#
# COMPACT_ATOMS: atom_id res chain seq x y z
N ILE A 1 3.59 -17.42 3.36
CA ILE A 1 4.70 -16.97 2.51
C ILE A 1 5.34 -15.73 3.09
N PHE A 2 6.64 -15.62 2.94
CA PHE A 2 7.45 -14.50 3.38
C PHE A 2 8.16 -13.89 2.18
N ARG A 3 8.16 -12.57 2.09
CA ARG A 3 8.72 -11.85 0.95
C ARG A 3 9.16 -10.46 1.35
N ASN A 4 10.28 -9.99 0.81
CA ASN A 4 10.62 -8.58 0.74
C ASN A 4 9.86 -7.94 -0.44
N THR A 5 9.14 -6.85 -0.22
CA THR A 5 8.40 -6.13 -1.25
C THR A 5 9.30 -5.08 -1.91
N GLY A 6 8.95 -4.65 -3.12
CA GLY A 6 9.61 -3.52 -3.75
C GLY A 6 9.00 -2.17 -3.39
N GLU A 7 8.12 -2.14 -2.39
CA GLU A 7 7.44 -0.91 -1.97
C GLU A 7 8.41 0.00 -1.21
N LEU A 8 8.43 1.25 -1.62
CA LEU A 8 9.23 2.29 -0.99
C LEU A 8 8.28 3.38 -0.48
N PRO A 9 8.07 3.48 0.84
CA PRO A 9 7.26 4.53 1.42
C PRO A 9 7.84 5.91 1.12
N ILE A 10 6.96 6.89 0.86
CA ILE A 10 7.30 8.31 0.84
C ILE A 10 6.62 8.97 2.03
N GLU A 11 7.39 9.72 2.82
CA GLU A 11 6.89 10.44 3.97
C GLU A 11 6.44 11.84 3.57
N ILE A 12 5.24 12.21 4.05
CA ILE A 12 4.69 13.56 4.04
C ILE A 12 4.50 13.94 5.51
N SER A 13 5.21 14.95 5.98
CA SER A 13 5.12 15.40 7.39
C SER A 13 5.14 16.92 7.49
N GLY A 14 4.56 17.46 8.58
CA GLY A 14 4.52 18.89 8.88
C GLY A 14 3.12 19.44 9.08
N PRO A 15 3.00 20.73 9.46
CA PRO A 15 1.75 21.37 9.85
C PRO A 15 0.63 21.27 8.80
N ASP A 16 0.97 21.29 7.51
CA ASP A 16 0.01 21.17 6.42
C ASP A 16 -0.04 19.77 5.80
N ALA A 17 0.50 18.73 6.45
CA ALA A 17 0.61 17.38 5.89
C ALA A 17 -0.75 16.79 5.47
N GLU A 18 -1.80 16.94 6.30
CA GLU A 18 -3.15 16.47 5.96
C GLU A 18 -3.72 17.22 4.76
N LYS A 19 -3.57 18.54 4.70
CA LYS A 19 -4.05 19.33 3.56
C LYS A 19 -3.32 18.96 2.26
N PHE A 20 -2.00 18.78 2.36
CA PHE A 20 -1.20 18.38 1.21
C PHE A 20 -1.53 16.95 0.76
N ALA A 21 -1.64 16.00 1.69
CA ALA A 21 -2.06 14.64 1.38
C ALA A 21 -3.46 14.65 0.71
N ASN A 22 -4.38 15.46 1.21
CA ASN A 22 -5.68 15.66 0.55
C ASN A 22 -5.57 16.31 -0.84
N ARG A 23 -4.53 17.07 -1.12
CA ARG A 23 -4.29 17.65 -2.45
C ARG A 23 -3.80 16.62 -3.45
N VAL A 24 -2.94 15.69 -3.03
CA VAL A 24 -2.27 14.74 -3.92
C VAL A 24 -3.00 13.41 -4.06
N PHE A 25 -3.84 13.03 -3.10
CA PHE A 25 -4.60 11.77 -3.15
C PHE A 25 -6.05 12.00 -3.58
N ALA A 26 -6.62 11.06 -4.34
CA ALA A 26 -8.01 11.11 -4.78
C ALA A 26 -9.02 10.77 -3.67
N ARG A 27 -8.57 10.16 -2.58
CA ARG A 27 -9.38 9.83 -1.41
C ARG A 27 -9.21 10.89 -0.33
N ASP A 28 -10.26 11.11 0.48
CA ASP A 28 -10.23 12.05 1.60
C ASP A 28 -9.49 11.45 2.80
N VAL A 29 -8.27 11.91 3.03
CA VAL A 29 -7.42 11.41 4.12
C VAL A 29 -7.83 11.94 5.49
N SER A 30 -8.61 13.03 5.56
CA SER A 30 -9.13 13.57 6.83
C SER A 30 -10.09 12.60 7.52
N ARG A 31 -10.71 11.70 6.75
CA ARG A 31 -11.60 10.64 7.27
C ARG A 31 -10.85 9.42 7.79
N VAL A 32 -9.55 9.35 7.58
CA VAL A 32 -8.71 8.24 8.04
C VAL A 32 -8.15 8.59 9.42
N LYS A 33 -8.43 7.77 10.43
CA LYS A 33 -7.91 8.00 11.79
C LYS A 33 -6.41 7.70 11.87
N VAL A 34 -5.70 8.35 12.79
CA VAL A 34 -4.34 7.96 13.16
C VAL A 34 -4.32 6.48 13.57
N GLY A 35 -3.30 5.74 13.15
CA GLY A 35 -3.22 4.30 13.33
C GLY A 35 -4.01 3.47 12.30
N ARG A 36 -4.46 4.11 11.19
CA ARG A 36 -5.17 3.45 10.11
C ARG A 36 -4.51 3.69 8.76
N CYS A 37 -4.65 2.70 7.88
CA CYS A 37 -4.31 2.81 6.48
C CYS A 37 -5.53 3.15 5.61
N SER A 38 -5.28 3.57 4.39
CA SER A 38 -6.28 3.62 3.32
C SER A 38 -5.65 3.40 1.96
N TYR A 39 -6.37 2.74 1.06
CA TYR A 39 -5.98 2.60 -0.32
C TYR A 39 -6.21 3.91 -1.07
N ASN A 40 -5.22 4.38 -1.81
CA ASN A 40 -5.23 5.67 -2.48
C ASN A 40 -4.63 5.60 -3.89
N PHE A 41 -4.99 6.60 -4.71
CA PHE A 41 -4.39 6.84 -6.02
C PHE A 41 -3.71 8.18 -6.04
N VAL A 42 -2.64 8.26 -6.83
CA VAL A 42 -2.02 9.50 -7.26
C VAL A 42 -2.30 9.68 -8.74
N LEU A 43 -2.77 10.86 -9.11
CA LEU A 43 -3.28 11.15 -10.45
C LEU A 43 -2.49 12.25 -11.12
N TYR A 44 -2.41 12.18 -12.44
CA TYR A 44 -2.05 13.31 -13.28
C TYR A 44 -3.18 14.36 -13.31
N HIS A 45 -2.87 15.58 -13.74
CA HIS A 45 -3.87 16.64 -13.90
C HIS A 45 -5.01 16.30 -14.86
N HIS A 46 -4.75 15.45 -15.84
CA HIS A 46 -5.74 14.96 -16.79
C HIS A 46 -6.55 13.74 -16.29
N GLY A 47 -6.35 13.33 -15.03
CA GLY A 47 -7.16 12.30 -14.38
C GLY A 47 -6.65 10.86 -14.54
N GLY A 48 -5.61 10.64 -15.33
CA GLY A 48 -4.96 9.33 -15.45
C GLY A 48 -4.18 8.97 -14.19
N MET A 49 -4.06 7.68 -13.90
CA MET A 49 -3.35 7.16 -12.72
C MET A 49 -1.84 7.23 -12.93
N ILE A 50 -1.12 7.79 -11.95
CA ILE A 50 0.33 7.66 -11.87
C ILE A 50 0.65 6.33 -11.20
N THR A 51 0.06 6.11 -10.04
CA THR A 51 0.16 4.87 -9.26
C THR A 51 -0.97 4.79 -8.24
N ASP A 52 -1.06 3.63 -7.63
CA ASP A 52 -1.86 3.35 -6.45
C ASP A 52 -0.97 2.86 -5.30
N GLY A 53 -1.54 2.79 -4.12
CA GLY A 53 -0.82 2.27 -2.96
C GLY A 53 -1.60 2.39 -1.66
N VAL A 54 -0.94 2.01 -0.58
CA VAL A 54 -1.49 2.10 0.76
C VAL A 54 -0.91 3.31 1.49
N MET A 55 -1.78 4.24 1.85
CA MET A 55 -1.42 5.37 2.71
C MET A 55 -1.59 4.97 4.17
N LEU A 56 -0.55 5.21 4.97
CA LEU A 56 -0.53 5.02 6.43
C LEU A 56 -0.65 6.39 7.10
N ARG A 57 -1.62 6.58 7.99
CA ARG A 57 -1.66 7.74 8.85
C ARG A 57 -0.99 7.42 10.19
N LEU A 58 0.27 7.82 10.33
CA LEU A 58 1.10 7.50 11.50
C LEU A 58 0.89 8.49 12.66
N ALA A 59 0.59 9.76 12.32
CA ALA A 59 0.27 10.82 13.28
C ALA A 59 -0.71 11.81 12.63
N GLU A 60 -1.13 12.85 13.37
CA GLU A 60 -2.00 13.89 12.82
C GLU A 60 -1.34 14.62 11.63
N ASP A 61 -0.04 14.79 11.70
CA ASP A 61 0.80 15.53 10.76
C ASP A 61 1.84 14.65 10.04
N LYS A 62 1.64 13.31 10.03
CA LYS A 62 2.61 12.38 9.44
C LYS A 62 1.94 11.24 8.69
N PHE A 63 2.27 11.13 7.42
CA PHE A 63 1.74 10.12 6.51
C PHE A 63 2.87 9.43 5.76
N TRP A 64 2.71 8.12 5.54
CA TRP A 64 3.51 7.38 4.56
C TRP A 64 2.62 6.93 3.41
N MET A 65 3.12 7.02 2.20
CA MET A 65 2.51 6.39 1.03
C MET A 65 3.39 5.25 0.58
N ALA A 66 2.98 4.02 0.89
CA ALA A 66 3.63 2.79 0.44
C ALA A 66 3.15 2.46 -0.98
N GLN A 67 4.07 2.44 -1.93
CA GLN A 67 3.80 2.29 -3.35
C GLN A 67 4.92 1.49 -4.02
N ALA A 68 4.58 0.81 -5.10
CA ALA A 68 5.54 -0.05 -5.82
C ALA A 68 6.46 0.73 -6.77
N ASP A 69 6.09 1.95 -7.19
CA ASP A 69 6.81 2.73 -8.20
C ASP A 69 7.39 4.02 -7.60
N GLY A 70 8.72 4.11 -7.61
CA GLY A 70 9.53 4.94 -6.76
C GLY A 70 9.73 6.42 -7.12
N GLU A 71 9.33 6.90 -8.31
CA GLU A 71 9.65 8.29 -8.71
C GLU A 71 8.66 9.35 -8.21
N LEU A 72 7.66 8.98 -7.42
CA LEU A 72 6.62 9.90 -6.95
C LEU A 72 7.09 10.95 -5.95
N ILE A 73 8.21 10.75 -5.30
CA ILE A 73 8.79 11.79 -4.42
C ILE A 73 8.97 13.12 -5.16
N LYS A 74 9.39 13.08 -6.43
CA LYS A 74 9.54 14.28 -7.28
C LYS A 74 8.19 14.92 -7.58
N TRP A 75 7.15 14.10 -7.81
CA TRP A 75 5.79 14.58 -8.02
C TRP A 75 5.25 15.29 -6.79
N TYR A 76 5.41 14.71 -5.61
CA TYR A 76 4.98 15.34 -4.36
C TYR A 76 5.76 16.62 -4.09
N MET A 77 7.09 16.63 -4.23
CA MET A 77 7.91 17.82 -4.05
C MET A 77 7.52 18.96 -5.01
N ALA A 78 7.18 18.64 -6.26
CA ALA A 78 6.74 19.62 -7.25
C ALA A 78 5.40 20.28 -6.87
N HIS A 79 4.56 19.62 -6.09
CA HIS A 79 3.25 20.13 -5.65
C HIS A 79 3.24 20.67 -4.22
N ALA A 80 4.35 20.55 -3.48
CA ALA A 80 4.44 20.92 -2.06
C ALA A 80 4.69 22.42 -1.82
N HIS A 81 5.07 23.21 -2.81
CA HIS A 81 5.60 24.58 -2.67
C HIS A 81 4.68 25.58 -1.94
N ASN A 82 3.37 25.32 -1.85
CA ASN A 82 2.40 26.18 -1.16
C ASN A 82 1.95 25.61 0.20
N PHE A 83 2.66 24.60 0.71
CA PHE A 83 2.31 23.91 1.96
C PHE A 83 3.52 23.88 2.88
N ASP A 84 3.28 24.04 4.18
CA ASP A 84 4.30 23.81 5.19
C ASP A 84 4.44 22.32 5.47
N VAL A 85 5.11 21.64 4.54
CA VAL A 85 5.34 20.19 4.58
C VAL A 85 6.76 19.82 4.16
N LYS A 86 7.22 18.73 4.72
CA LYS A 86 8.43 18.03 4.31
C LYS A 86 8.02 16.74 3.59
N VAL A 87 8.55 16.55 2.38
CA VAL A 87 8.41 15.32 1.60
C VAL A 87 9.77 14.64 1.55
N THR A 88 9.88 13.43 2.07
CA THR A 88 11.16 12.71 2.16
C THR A 88 11.00 11.23 1.89
N ASP A 89 12.11 10.59 1.56
CA ASP A 89 12.28 9.14 1.63
C ASP A 89 12.66 8.79 3.08
N PRO A 90 11.81 8.05 3.82
CA PRO A 90 12.10 7.62 5.18
C PRO A 90 13.11 6.45 5.22
N ASN A 91 13.58 5.97 4.06
CA ASN A 91 14.47 4.80 3.92
C ASN A 91 13.92 3.56 4.65
N VAL A 92 12.63 3.31 4.50
CA VAL A 92 11.94 2.17 5.10
C VAL A 92 11.76 1.06 4.09
N TRP A 93 12.08 -0.16 4.50
CA TRP A 93 11.93 -1.36 3.69
C TRP A 93 10.73 -2.18 4.14
N VAL A 94 9.91 -2.59 3.18
CA VAL A 94 8.69 -3.34 3.47
C VAL A 94 8.91 -4.82 3.18
N THR A 95 8.61 -5.66 4.16
CA THR A 95 8.52 -7.12 3.98
C THR A 95 7.14 -7.59 4.42
N GLN A 96 6.72 -8.79 4.00
CA GLN A 96 5.37 -9.25 4.30
C GLN A 96 5.30 -10.75 4.56
N VAL A 97 4.38 -11.11 5.46
CA VAL A 97 3.94 -12.48 5.71
C VAL A 97 2.48 -12.62 5.32
N GLN A 98 2.18 -13.48 4.36
CA GLN A 98 0.85 -13.63 3.77
C GLN A 98 0.43 -15.10 3.75
N GLY A 99 -0.86 -15.36 3.90
CA GLY A 99 -1.45 -16.70 3.80
C GLY A 99 -2.33 -17.04 4.99
N PRO A 100 -3.08 -18.15 4.92
CA PRO A 100 -4.11 -18.49 5.91
C PRO A 100 -3.56 -18.71 7.33
N ARG A 101 -2.27 -19.09 7.45
CA ARG A 101 -1.60 -19.28 8.75
C ARG A 101 -0.74 -18.08 9.19
N SER A 102 -0.81 -16.96 8.49
CA SER A 102 -0.01 -15.79 8.82
C SER A 102 -0.33 -15.21 10.20
N MET A 103 -1.57 -15.35 10.69
CA MET A 103 -1.93 -14.93 12.04
C MET A 103 -1.25 -15.80 13.11
N ASP A 104 -1.13 -17.11 12.90
CA ASP A 104 -0.44 -18.02 13.82
C ASP A 104 1.04 -17.61 13.92
N VAL A 105 1.67 -17.38 12.75
CA VAL A 105 3.05 -16.90 12.68
C VAL A 105 3.21 -15.60 13.46
N LEU A 106 2.32 -14.65 13.24
CA LEU A 106 2.44 -13.31 13.81
C LEU A 106 2.25 -13.32 15.34
N ARG A 107 1.37 -14.17 15.85
CA ARG A 107 1.16 -14.32 17.30
C ARG A 107 2.42 -14.82 18.01
N ASP A 108 3.19 -15.68 17.35
CA ASP A 108 4.44 -16.22 17.91
C ASP A 108 5.65 -15.32 17.65
N VAL A 109 5.58 -14.46 16.63
CA VAL A 109 6.66 -13.54 16.24
C VAL A 109 6.70 -12.29 17.13
N ILE A 110 5.52 -11.81 17.58
CA ILE A 110 5.40 -10.60 18.38
C ILE A 110 5.79 -10.88 19.83
N ASP A 111 6.72 -10.07 20.35
CA ASP A 111 7.07 -10.09 21.76
C ASP A 111 5.92 -9.49 22.59
N GLY A 112 5.35 -10.27 23.51
CA GLY A 112 4.30 -9.80 24.41
C GLY A 112 2.88 -9.91 23.81
N ASN A 113 2.07 -8.87 23.97
CA ASN A 113 0.65 -8.93 23.61
C ASN A 113 0.40 -8.70 22.14
N PHE A 114 -0.28 -9.65 21.50
CA PHE A 114 -0.80 -9.46 20.14
C PHE A 114 -1.94 -8.43 20.15
N PRO A 115 -1.92 -7.41 19.25
CA PRO A 115 -3.03 -6.45 19.13
C PRO A 115 -4.34 -7.16 18.75
N ASP A 116 -5.38 -7.09 19.61
CA ASP A 116 -6.68 -7.69 19.35
C ASP A 116 -7.81 -6.75 19.78
N PRO A 117 -8.74 -6.33 18.89
CA PRO A 117 -8.81 -6.72 17.48
C PRO A 117 -7.81 -5.98 16.60
N TRP A 118 -7.15 -6.69 15.67
CA TRP A 118 -6.35 -6.09 14.60
C TRP A 118 -7.12 -6.18 13.29
N ARG A 119 -7.79 -5.09 12.93
CA ARG A 119 -8.69 -5.05 11.76
C ARG A 119 -7.92 -4.81 10.47
N TYR A 120 -8.50 -5.20 9.36
CA TYR A 120 -7.96 -4.85 8.05
C TYR A 120 -7.73 -3.34 7.93
N PHE A 121 -6.57 -2.94 7.44
CA PHE A 121 -6.07 -1.55 7.41
C PHE A 121 -5.73 -0.94 8.78
N ASP A 122 -5.64 -1.68 9.88
CA ASP A 122 -5.05 -1.18 11.12
C ASP A 122 -3.52 -1.17 11.06
N ILE A 123 -2.93 -0.16 11.69
CA ILE A 123 -1.50 -0.05 11.95
C ILE A 123 -1.27 -0.38 13.42
N ALA A 124 -0.23 -1.13 13.71
CA ALA A 124 0.25 -1.32 15.08
C ALA A 124 1.78 -1.19 15.11
N THR A 125 2.30 -0.66 16.19
CA THR A 125 3.72 -0.73 16.53
C THR A 125 3.88 -1.81 17.59
N VAL A 126 4.71 -2.81 17.30
CA VAL A 126 4.93 -3.97 18.16
C VAL A 126 6.42 -4.24 18.32
N SER A 127 6.77 -5.03 19.34
CA SER A 127 8.14 -5.54 19.49
C SER A 127 8.29 -6.88 18.77
N ILE A 128 9.38 -7.03 18.00
CA ILE A 128 9.77 -8.28 17.35
C ILE A 128 11.26 -8.50 17.60
N ALA A 129 11.61 -9.57 18.28
CA ALA A 129 12.99 -9.85 18.68
C ALA A 129 13.63 -8.67 19.45
N GLY A 130 12.86 -7.95 20.25
CA GLY A 130 13.29 -6.77 21.01
C GLY A 130 13.43 -5.48 20.18
N GLU A 131 12.96 -5.47 18.92
CA GLU A 131 12.98 -4.32 18.02
C GLU A 131 11.56 -3.78 17.82
N GLU A 132 11.40 -2.45 17.86
CA GLU A 132 10.12 -1.81 17.57
C GLU A 132 9.87 -1.76 16.06
N VAL A 133 8.77 -2.38 15.60
CA VAL A 133 8.42 -2.50 14.18
C VAL A 133 7.01 -1.99 13.95
N ILE A 134 6.82 -1.17 12.93
CA ILE A 134 5.50 -0.77 12.45
C ILE A 134 4.97 -1.88 11.54
N ILE A 135 3.75 -2.34 11.82
CA ILE A 135 3.10 -3.39 11.03
C ILE A 135 1.70 -2.93 10.65
N THR A 136 1.30 -3.25 9.42
CA THR A 136 -0.06 -3.05 8.93
C THR A 136 -0.73 -4.38 8.64
N ARG A 137 -2.04 -4.47 8.87
CA ARG A 137 -2.82 -5.59 8.35
C ARG A 137 -3.25 -5.30 6.92
N THR A 138 -2.29 -5.41 6.02
CA THR A 138 -2.40 -5.16 4.59
C THR A 138 -1.64 -6.23 3.81
N GLY A 139 -1.74 -6.21 2.49
CA GLY A 139 -1.01 -7.11 1.60
C GLY A 139 -1.54 -7.10 0.18
N PHE A 140 -0.72 -7.58 -0.75
CA PHE A 140 -1.01 -7.62 -2.18
C PHE A 140 -1.19 -9.06 -2.69
N SER A 141 -1.87 -9.90 -1.90
CA SER A 141 -1.95 -11.35 -2.17
C SER A 141 -3.36 -11.94 -2.15
N ASN A 142 -4.37 -11.14 -1.79
CA ASN A 142 -5.72 -11.65 -1.49
C ASN A 142 -5.76 -12.70 -0.37
N GLU A 143 -4.75 -12.73 0.46
CA GLU A 143 -4.67 -13.62 1.62
C GLU A 143 -4.68 -12.79 2.91
N LEU A 144 -4.96 -13.45 4.03
CA LEU A 144 -4.71 -12.87 5.33
C LEU A 144 -3.22 -12.57 5.46
N GLY A 145 -2.86 -11.37 5.89
CA GLY A 145 -1.46 -11.02 5.97
C GLY A 145 -1.15 -9.69 6.62
N TRP A 146 0.14 -9.49 6.79
CA TRP A 146 0.72 -8.30 7.38
C TRP A 146 1.95 -7.85 6.63
N GLU A 147 2.17 -6.53 6.60
CA GLU A 147 3.34 -5.87 6.05
C GLU A 147 4.11 -5.21 7.19
N PHE A 148 5.43 -5.43 7.20
CA PHE A 148 6.38 -4.99 8.21
C PHE A 148 7.22 -3.87 7.61
N TYR A 149 7.21 -2.71 8.24
CA TYR A 149 7.92 -1.52 7.81
C TYR A 149 9.21 -1.39 8.63
N LEU A 150 10.31 -1.86 8.05
CA LEU A 150 11.62 -1.87 8.70
C LEU A 150 12.32 -0.53 8.46
N ARG A 151 12.54 0.20 9.53
CA ARG A 151 13.22 1.50 9.54
C ARG A 151 14.75 1.32 9.54
N PRO A 152 15.52 2.37 9.18
CA PRO A 152 16.98 2.29 9.14
C PRO A 152 17.64 1.85 10.45
N GLU A 153 17.03 2.16 11.59
CA GLU A 153 17.51 1.78 12.92
C GLU A 153 17.24 0.34 13.29
N ASN A 154 16.38 -0.38 12.55
CA ASN A 154 16.07 -1.77 12.84
C ASN A 154 17.17 -2.72 12.34
N ASP A 155 17.49 -3.72 13.12
CA ASP A 155 18.28 -4.87 12.65
C ASP A 155 17.40 -5.79 11.80
N ALA A 156 17.37 -5.51 10.49
CA ALA A 156 16.54 -6.24 9.52
C ALA A 156 16.92 -7.73 9.44
N HIS A 157 18.18 -8.09 9.69
CA HIS A 157 18.64 -9.49 9.71
C HIS A 157 18.08 -10.23 10.92
N LYS A 158 18.15 -9.61 12.09
CA LYS A 158 17.63 -10.17 13.33
C LYS A 158 16.11 -10.40 13.24
N ILE A 159 15.37 -9.37 12.80
CA ILE A 159 13.92 -9.46 12.62
C ILE A 159 13.56 -10.50 11.58
N GLY A 160 14.22 -10.48 10.41
CA GLY A 160 13.95 -11.40 9.31
C GLY A 160 14.20 -12.85 9.68
N ASN A 161 15.32 -13.14 10.36
CA ASN A 161 15.64 -14.48 10.85
C ASN A 161 14.61 -14.97 11.88
N HIS A 162 14.23 -14.11 12.82
CA HIS A 162 13.22 -14.46 13.83
C HIS A 162 11.87 -14.80 13.19
N ILE A 163 11.40 -13.98 12.25
CA ILE A 163 10.17 -14.26 11.48
C ILE A 163 10.30 -15.59 10.72
N TRP A 164 11.46 -15.83 10.10
CA TRP A 164 11.69 -17.02 9.30
C TRP A 164 11.70 -18.30 10.15
N GLU A 165 12.47 -18.33 11.23
CA GLU A 165 12.57 -19.48 12.14
C GLU A 165 11.21 -19.87 12.76
N ILE A 166 10.43 -18.89 13.17
CA ILE A 166 9.07 -19.13 13.67
C ILE A 166 8.16 -19.58 12.54
N GLY A 167 8.21 -18.91 11.40
CA GLY A 167 7.35 -19.20 10.25
C GLY A 167 7.54 -20.62 9.71
N LEU A 168 8.76 -21.18 9.78
CA LEU A 168 9.05 -22.58 9.40
C LEU A 168 8.18 -23.58 10.19
N LYS A 169 7.89 -23.32 11.45
CA LYS A 169 7.03 -24.17 12.29
C LYS A 169 5.60 -24.26 11.75
N TYR A 170 5.19 -23.26 10.97
CA TYR A 170 3.88 -23.12 10.34
C TYR A 170 3.87 -23.47 8.85
N GLY A 171 4.99 -24.00 8.34
CA GLY A 171 5.15 -24.34 6.92
C GLY A 171 5.28 -23.10 6.02
N MET A 172 5.79 -22.00 6.55
CA MET A 172 6.08 -20.80 5.76
C MET A 172 7.14 -21.08 4.71
N ILE A 173 6.95 -20.54 3.53
CA ILE A 173 7.90 -20.63 2.42
C ILE A 173 8.32 -19.23 1.98
N LEU A 174 9.56 -19.11 1.56
CA LEU A 174 10.01 -17.91 0.87
C LEU A 174 9.46 -17.90 -0.55
N THR A 175 9.01 -16.75 -1.01
CA THR A 175 8.44 -16.61 -2.35
C THR A 175 8.89 -15.33 -3.03
N GLY A 176 8.68 -15.28 -4.35
CA GLY A 176 9.02 -14.14 -5.19
C GLY A 176 7.81 -13.59 -5.95
N THR A 177 8.08 -12.62 -6.81
CA THR A 177 7.11 -11.89 -7.62
C THR A 177 6.12 -12.77 -8.41
N PRO A 178 6.48 -13.93 -9.01
CA PRO A 178 5.52 -14.73 -9.79
C PRO A 178 4.29 -15.19 -8.99
N VAL A 179 4.48 -15.58 -7.73
CA VAL A 179 3.36 -16.02 -6.88
C VAL A 179 2.40 -14.88 -6.61
N PHE A 180 2.92 -13.69 -6.31
CA PHE A 180 2.09 -12.51 -6.08
C PHE A 180 1.35 -12.07 -7.33
N ARG A 181 1.98 -12.16 -8.50
CA ARG A 181 1.29 -11.86 -9.78
C ARG A 181 0.08 -12.74 -10.00
N ALA A 182 0.16 -14.03 -9.70
CA ALA A 182 -0.98 -14.92 -9.82
C ALA A 182 -2.07 -14.58 -8.78
N ARG A 183 -1.69 -14.48 -7.52
CA ARG A 183 -2.64 -14.27 -6.41
C ARG A 183 -3.39 -12.93 -6.50
N ARG A 184 -2.69 -11.83 -6.83
CA ARG A 184 -3.33 -10.53 -6.98
C ARG A 184 -4.34 -10.49 -8.14
N ILE A 185 -4.05 -11.18 -9.26
CA ILE A 185 -4.96 -11.24 -10.40
C ILE A 185 -6.25 -11.99 -10.03
N GLU A 186 -6.16 -13.08 -9.27
CA GLU A 186 -7.32 -13.81 -8.77
C GLU A 186 -8.24 -12.92 -7.90
N ALA A 187 -7.67 -11.93 -7.23
CA ALA A 187 -8.40 -10.95 -6.41
C ALA A 187 -8.86 -9.72 -7.17
N GLY A 188 -8.44 -9.55 -8.43
CA GLY A 188 -8.66 -8.31 -9.18
C GLY A 188 -7.84 -7.12 -8.66
N LEU A 189 -6.75 -7.37 -7.94
CA LEU A 189 -5.83 -6.31 -7.52
C LEU A 189 -4.95 -5.90 -8.70
N MET A 190 -5.06 -4.66 -9.11
CA MET A 190 -4.30 -4.11 -10.22
C MET A 190 -2.83 -3.89 -9.83
N GLY A 191 -1.97 -3.97 -10.82
CA GLY A 191 -0.59 -3.51 -10.74
C GLY A 191 -0.31 -2.54 -11.88
N THR A 192 0.83 -1.90 -11.87
CA THR A 192 1.25 -0.89 -12.86
C THR A 192 1.37 -1.42 -14.29
N THR A 193 1.26 -2.74 -14.49
CA THR A 193 1.21 -3.35 -15.82
C THR A 193 -0.19 -3.37 -16.45
N GLU A 194 -1.24 -3.10 -15.69
CA GLU A 194 -2.64 -3.13 -16.14
C GLU A 194 -3.23 -1.74 -16.41
N PHE A 195 -2.51 -0.69 -16.07
CA PHE A 195 -2.92 0.68 -16.38
C PHE A 195 -1.74 1.53 -16.87
N ASP A 196 -2.04 2.59 -17.55
CA ASP A 196 -1.10 3.59 -18.03
C ASP A 196 -1.55 5.00 -17.62
N SER A 197 -0.77 6.02 -18.03
CA SER A 197 -1.06 7.41 -17.71
C SER A 197 -2.40 7.94 -18.23
N THR A 198 -3.08 7.22 -19.13
CA THR A 198 -4.40 7.60 -19.68
C THR A 198 -5.54 6.91 -18.95
N THR A 199 -5.28 5.85 -18.23
CA THR A 199 -6.27 5.06 -17.49
C THR A 199 -6.73 5.82 -16.26
N THR A 200 -8.01 6.14 -16.18
CA THR A 200 -8.60 6.75 -14.99
C THR A 200 -8.97 5.68 -13.94
N PRO A 201 -9.15 6.05 -12.66
CA PRO A 201 -9.68 5.13 -11.66
C PRO A 201 -11.05 4.54 -12.05
N PHE A 202 -11.86 5.25 -12.84
CA PHE A 202 -13.14 4.73 -13.33
C PHE A 202 -12.92 3.63 -14.37
N ASP A 203 -12.03 3.85 -15.35
CA ASP A 203 -11.67 2.82 -16.34
C ASP A 203 -11.18 1.55 -15.66
N ALA A 204 -10.40 1.71 -14.59
CA ALA A 204 -9.86 0.63 -13.78
C ALA A 204 -10.91 -0.11 -12.91
N GLY A 205 -12.16 0.36 -12.85
CA GLY A 205 -13.18 -0.20 -11.96
C GLY A 205 -13.03 0.21 -10.49
N LEU A 206 -12.12 1.13 -10.19
CA LEU A 206 -11.74 1.57 -8.85
C LEU A 206 -12.40 2.91 -8.45
N GLY A 207 -13.35 3.39 -9.25
CA GLY A 207 -13.99 4.69 -9.06
C GLY A 207 -14.69 4.86 -7.70
N HIS A 208 -15.09 3.77 -7.05
CA HIS A 208 -15.69 3.80 -5.71
C HIS A 208 -14.72 4.25 -4.60
N PHE A 209 -13.41 4.23 -4.86
CA PHE A 209 -12.41 4.78 -3.95
C PHE A 209 -12.15 6.27 -4.18
N VAL A 210 -12.62 6.85 -5.29
CA VAL A 210 -12.46 8.28 -5.57
C VAL A 210 -13.55 9.07 -4.84
N GLN A 211 -13.17 10.00 -3.99
CA GLN A 211 -14.13 10.85 -3.26
C GLN A 211 -14.33 12.17 -3.98
N MET A 212 -15.25 12.16 -4.95
CA MET A 212 -15.58 13.33 -5.77
C MET A 212 -16.23 14.48 -4.99
N ASP A 213 -16.77 14.19 -3.79
CA ASP A 213 -17.39 15.16 -2.89
C ASP A 213 -16.37 16.00 -2.11
N LYS A 214 -15.09 15.59 -2.05
CA LYS A 214 -14.08 16.41 -1.38
C LYS A 214 -13.74 17.68 -2.18
N HIS A 215 -13.25 18.71 -1.48
CA HIS A 215 -13.11 20.06 -2.04
C HIS A 215 -12.26 20.10 -3.31
N ASP A 216 -11.02 19.60 -3.26
CA ASP A 216 -10.11 19.58 -4.42
C ASP A 216 -9.04 18.49 -4.28
N PHE A 217 -8.55 17.99 -5.42
CA PHE A 217 -7.37 17.14 -5.54
C PHE A 217 -6.86 17.17 -6.98
N ILE A 218 -5.60 16.80 -7.19
CA ILE A 218 -5.01 16.74 -8.53
C ILE A 218 -5.79 15.74 -9.39
N GLY A 219 -6.24 16.20 -10.57
CA GLY A 219 -7.04 15.39 -11.50
C GLY A 219 -8.56 15.50 -11.31
N LYS A 220 -9.08 16.09 -10.22
CA LYS A 220 -10.52 16.15 -9.94
C LYS A 220 -11.33 16.70 -11.13
N LYS A 221 -10.94 17.87 -11.68
CA LYS A 221 -11.66 18.52 -12.80
C LYS A 221 -11.72 17.65 -14.05
N ALA A 222 -10.71 16.85 -14.29
CA ALA A 222 -10.70 15.89 -15.40
C ALA A 222 -11.64 14.72 -15.11
N LEU A 223 -11.59 14.17 -13.88
CA LEU A 223 -12.48 13.09 -13.47
C LEU A 223 -13.96 13.48 -13.42
N GLU A 224 -14.31 14.74 -13.19
CA GLU A 224 -15.68 15.24 -13.28
C GLU A 224 -16.27 15.03 -14.68
N LYS A 225 -15.43 15.14 -15.71
CA LYS A 225 -15.80 15.00 -17.13
C LYS A 225 -15.57 13.59 -17.68
N ALA A 226 -14.88 12.71 -16.93
CA ALA A 226 -14.55 11.37 -17.38
C ALA A 226 -15.81 10.48 -17.49
N ASP A 227 -15.76 9.53 -18.41
CA ASP A 227 -16.69 8.40 -18.43
C ASP A 227 -16.47 7.57 -17.15
N LYS A 228 -17.56 7.32 -16.42
CA LYS A 228 -17.49 6.61 -15.11
C LYS A 228 -17.75 5.10 -15.22
N ARG A 229 -17.89 4.59 -16.44
CA ARG A 229 -18.04 3.14 -16.67
C ARG A 229 -16.69 2.45 -16.57
N SER A 230 -16.66 1.32 -15.85
CA SER A 230 -15.47 0.48 -15.83
C SER A 230 -15.19 -0.11 -17.21
N ARG A 231 -13.91 -0.13 -17.60
CA ARG A 231 -13.41 -0.76 -18.85
C ARG A 231 -12.49 -1.94 -18.56
N THR A 232 -12.23 -2.21 -17.29
CA THR A 232 -11.40 -3.32 -16.85
C THR A 232 -12.28 -4.42 -16.29
N PHE A 233 -12.08 -5.64 -16.79
CA PHE A 233 -12.89 -6.81 -16.41
C PHE A 233 -11.98 -8.00 -16.17
N GLY A 234 -12.32 -8.80 -15.15
CA GLY A 234 -11.71 -10.10 -14.95
C GLY A 234 -12.16 -11.09 -16.02
N MET A 235 -11.24 -11.95 -16.47
CA MET A 235 -11.52 -13.00 -17.45
C MET A 235 -11.04 -14.35 -16.90
N ARG A 236 -11.91 -15.38 -17.02
CA ARG A 236 -11.52 -16.75 -16.73
C ARG A 236 -11.30 -17.49 -18.02
N VAL A 237 -10.08 -17.98 -18.25
CA VAL A 237 -9.75 -18.82 -19.39
C VAL A 237 -10.16 -20.27 -19.07
N LEU A 238 -11.01 -20.84 -19.91
CA LEU A 238 -11.46 -22.23 -19.78
C LEU A 238 -10.68 -23.08 -20.80
N GLY A 239 -9.76 -23.91 -20.31
CA GLY A 239 -8.88 -24.76 -21.13
C GLY A 239 -7.67 -24.00 -21.69
N GLY A 240 -6.55 -24.70 -21.80
CA GLY A 240 -5.29 -24.13 -22.28
C GLY A 240 -4.57 -23.23 -21.27
N ILE A 241 -3.39 -22.78 -21.66
CA ILE A 241 -2.58 -21.81 -20.91
C ILE A 241 -2.77 -20.46 -21.61
N ALA A 242 -3.12 -19.41 -20.86
CA ALA A 242 -3.13 -18.06 -21.38
C ALA A 242 -1.68 -17.62 -21.67
N GLU A 243 -1.32 -17.47 -22.91
CA GLU A 243 -0.05 -16.86 -23.30
C GLU A 243 -0.18 -15.34 -23.28
N ARG A 244 0.89 -14.67 -22.82
CA ARG A 244 0.95 -13.22 -22.84
C ARG A 244 0.98 -12.77 -24.31
N GLY A 245 -0.04 -12.06 -24.76
CA GLY A 245 -0.02 -11.40 -26.07
C GLY A 245 1.21 -10.47 -26.17
N ARG A 246 1.83 -10.51 -27.37
CA ARG A 246 2.94 -9.59 -27.70
C ARG A 246 2.41 -8.20 -27.99
#